data_2f925afdaed68e94e5143022ff115155
#
_entry.id   2f925afdaed68e94e5143022ff115155
#
_cell.length_a   1.000
_cell.length_b   1.000
_cell.length_c   1.000
_cell.angle_alpha   90.00
_cell.angle_beta   90.00
_cell.angle_gamma   90.00
#
_symmetry.space_group_name_H-M   'P 1'
#
loop_
_entity.id
_entity.type
_entity.pdbx_description
1 polymer ?
#
loop_
_entity_poly.entity_id
_entity_poly.type
_entity_poly.pdbx_seq_one_letter_code
_entity_poly.pdbx_strand_id
1 'polypeptide(L)'
;MDGTRKLKKSRDSWKVKAVDRGDRIRYLSRENGRLAKERDYYKRMAANLNDEWELLNVLPAVQTKEDLVYLALKLYRDAGIGFRAVSRVLDVLTEVLGFDVRACPQSIINWVTRLSIVRIRTYAPPGSGANGPAPFSNGTMWLIDISIALSSAKILTIIALDLRHHAEHEEAPTLLDYRCVAVAVAESWNGLSEADFMERVIEVTGRPAGLLMDGGTDLGKSVRDLAAKDIYIPMVEDVSHFVANLLKHEYEEHASFEPFMKTCGKASKKLKQTILACLAPPKISIKARFMNVHRLVLWAEEILKHSPQGRAAHGSVLEKLRRALKDIPEHRLFITNFLRDAVPLLECMKLLKTKGLSHATWAECQKLVEPIPPTSPVRTDFLAWGERMMVVAE
;
A
#
# COMPACT_ATOMS: atom_id res chain seq x y z
N MET A 1 54.92 -18.72 36.04
CA MET A 1 53.59 -18.40 36.62
C MET A 1 52.50 -18.05 35.59
N ASP A 2 52.82 -17.88 34.30
CA ASP A 2 51.87 -17.39 33.26
C ASP A 2 50.94 -18.48 32.65
N GLY A 3 51.40 -19.73 32.60
CA GLY A 3 50.63 -20.85 32.02
C GLY A 3 49.37 -21.23 32.80
N THR A 4 49.46 -21.23 34.13
CA THR A 4 48.33 -21.57 35.01
C THR A 4 47.18 -20.53 34.95
N ARG A 5 47.49 -19.25 34.74
CA ARG A 5 46.51 -18.17 34.54
C ARG A 5 45.79 -18.32 33.22
N LYS A 6 46.48 -18.69 32.13
CA LYS A 6 45.88 -18.93 30.79
C LYS A 6 44.94 -20.13 30.83
N LEU A 7 45.34 -21.22 31.46
CA LEU A 7 44.50 -22.42 31.61
C LEU A 7 43.25 -22.14 32.47
N LYS A 8 43.37 -21.36 33.53
CA LYS A 8 42.21 -20.95 34.34
C LYS A 8 41.22 -20.10 33.56
N LYS A 9 41.69 -19.09 32.79
CA LYS A 9 40.84 -18.27 31.91
C LYS A 9 40.16 -19.11 30.82
N SER A 10 40.88 -20.05 30.22
CA SER A 10 40.32 -20.95 29.23
C SER A 10 39.20 -21.82 29.81
N ARG A 11 39.47 -22.46 30.97
CA ARG A 11 38.48 -23.28 31.69
C ARG A 11 37.22 -22.47 32.05
N ASP A 12 37.38 -21.25 32.55
CA ASP A 12 36.25 -20.42 32.95
C ASP A 12 35.44 -19.97 31.74
N SER A 13 36.07 -19.66 30.58
CA SER A 13 35.42 -19.42 29.29
C SER A 13 34.62 -20.64 28.80
N TRP A 14 35.19 -21.86 28.93
CA TRP A 14 34.48 -23.09 28.56
C TRP A 14 33.28 -23.38 29.46
N LYS A 15 33.39 -23.09 30.78
CA LYS A 15 32.25 -23.22 31.70
C LYS A 15 31.09 -22.29 31.30
N VAL A 16 31.39 -21.03 31.00
CA VAL A 16 30.37 -20.07 30.54
C VAL A 16 29.69 -20.55 29.24
N LYS A 17 30.50 -21.02 28.27
CA LYS A 17 29.95 -21.55 27.02
C LYS A 17 29.10 -22.82 27.23
N ALA A 18 29.46 -23.66 28.19
CA ALA A 18 28.69 -24.87 28.48
C ALA A 18 27.35 -24.55 29.12
N VAL A 19 27.30 -23.57 30.04
CA VAL A 19 26.06 -23.08 30.65
C VAL A 19 25.15 -22.46 29.56
N ASP A 20 25.69 -21.58 28.72
CA ASP A 20 24.93 -20.92 27.65
C ASP A 20 24.38 -21.95 26.65
N ARG A 21 25.14 -22.97 26.29
CA ARG A 21 24.67 -24.10 25.47
C ARG A 21 23.58 -24.90 26.17
N GLY A 22 23.70 -25.17 27.44
CA GLY A 22 22.69 -25.86 28.23
C GLY A 22 21.38 -25.07 28.30
N ASP A 23 21.45 -23.76 28.49
CA ASP A 23 20.28 -22.90 28.46
C ASP A 23 19.63 -22.84 27.10
N ARG A 24 20.41 -22.78 26.04
CA ARG A 24 19.91 -22.83 24.66
C ARG A 24 19.25 -24.14 24.32
N ILE A 25 19.80 -25.27 24.77
CA ILE A 25 19.18 -26.60 24.59
C ILE A 25 17.84 -26.66 25.33
N ARG A 26 17.79 -26.19 26.60
CA ARG A 26 16.55 -26.13 27.38
C ARG A 26 15.48 -25.25 26.70
N TYR A 27 15.89 -24.09 26.19
CA TYR A 27 14.99 -23.20 25.45
C TYR A 27 14.45 -23.89 24.18
N LEU A 28 15.33 -24.45 23.34
CA LEU A 28 14.93 -25.12 22.11
C LEU A 28 14.06 -26.36 22.37
N SER A 29 14.32 -27.10 23.45
CA SER A 29 13.49 -28.24 23.84
C SER A 29 12.08 -27.80 24.24
N ARG A 30 11.94 -26.70 24.99
CA ARG A 30 10.63 -26.13 25.34
C ARG A 30 9.89 -25.64 24.10
N GLU A 31 10.58 -24.94 23.20
CA GLU A 31 10.00 -24.42 21.98
C GLU A 31 9.58 -25.55 21.02
N ASN A 32 10.39 -26.58 20.87
CA ASN A 32 10.01 -27.77 20.12
C ASN A 32 8.80 -28.50 20.74
N GLY A 33 8.72 -28.53 22.06
CA GLY A 33 7.54 -29.08 22.76
C GLY A 33 6.28 -28.23 22.51
N ARG A 34 6.40 -26.91 22.47
CA ARG A 34 5.31 -25.99 22.12
C ARG A 34 4.85 -26.19 20.69
N LEU A 35 5.80 -26.18 19.75
CA LEU A 35 5.51 -26.37 18.32
C LEU A 35 4.91 -27.76 18.02
N ALA A 36 5.33 -28.80 18.73
CA ALA A 36 4.74 -30.11 18.61
C ALA A 36 3.27 -30.14 19.05
N LYS A 37 2.95 -29.47 20.17
CA LYS A 37 1.54 -29.33 20.62
C LYS A 37 0.68 -28.54 19.64
N GLU A 38 1.24 -27.46 19.11
CA GLU A 38 0.58 -26.61 18.11
C GLU A 38 0.33 -27.39 16.81
N ARG A 39 1.34 -28.12 16.31
CA ARG A 39 1.19 -29.04 15.17
C ARG A 39 0.09 -30.06 15.40
N ASP A 40 0.06 -30.69 16.58
CA ASP A 40 -0.90 -31.74 16.91
C ASP A 40 -2.31 -31.18 17.12
N TYR A 41 -2.42 -29.93 17.57
CA TYR A 41 -3.68 -29.16 17.59
C TYR A 41 -4.21 -28.93 16.16
N TYR A 42 -3.37 -28.41 15.26
CA TYR A 42 -3.79 -28.17 13.87
C TYR A 42 -4.08 -29.47 13.10
N LYS A 43 -3.35 -30.56 13.41
CA LYS A 43 -3.69 -31.88 12.83
C LYS A 43 -5.06 -32.37 13.26
N ARG A 44 -5.41 -32.20 14.54
CA ARG A 44 -6.75 -32.56 15.03
C ARG A 44 -7.83 -31.67 14.45
N MET A 45 -7.56 -30.39 14.36
CA MET A 45 -8.48 -29.43 13.73
C MET A 45 -8.70 -29.75 12.26
N ALA A 46 -7.66 -30.08 11.53
CA ALA A 46 -7.75 -30.49 10.12
C ALA A 46 -8.53 -31.82 9.96
N ALA A 47 -8.32 -32.78 10.85
CA ALA A 47 -9.09 -34.04 10.85
C ALA A 47 -10.59 -33.78 11.11
N ASN A 48 -10.92 -32.99 12.13
CA ASN A 48 -12.31 -32.62 12.42
C ASN A 48 -12.97 -31.87 11.27
N LEU A 49 -12.23 -30.94 10.62
CA LEU A 49 -12.72 -30.23 9.43
C LEU A 49 -12.95 -31.20 8.25
N ASN A 50 -12.12 -32.22 8.11
CA ASN A 50 -12.29 -33.21 7.06
C ASN A 50 -13.52 -34.09 7.32
N ASP A 51 -13.76 -34.49 8.57
CA ASP A 51 -14.94 -35.27 8.98
C ASP A 51 -16.23 -34.42 8.80
N GLU A 52 -16.21 -33.14 9.18
CA GLU A 52 -17.32 -32.21 8.92
C GLU A 52 -17.54 -31.99 7.42
N TRP A 53 -16.47 -31.95 6.64
CA TRP A 53 -16.48 -31.79 5.20
C TRP A 53 -17.09 -32.97 4.48
N GLU A 54 -16.78 -34.22 4.91
CA GLU A 54 -17.40 -35.41 4.40
C GLU A 54 -18.91 -35.50 4.70
N LEU A 55 -19.32 -34.93 5.85
CA LEU A 55 -20.74 -34.78 6.24
C LEU A 55 -21.49 -33.74 5.44
N LEU A 56 -20.81 -32.69 4.99
CA LEU A 56 -21.47 -31.54 4.33
C LEU A 56 -21.79 -31.82 2.86
N ASN A 57 -21.19 -32.76 2.16
CA ASN A 57 -21.47 -33.20 0.78
C ASN A 57 -22.02 -32.10 -0.17
N VAL A 58 -21.75 -30.80 0.12
CA VAL A 58 -22.53 -29.63 -0.33
C VAL A 58 -21.63 -28.57 -0.96
N LEU A 59 -20.39 -28.85 -1.29
CA LEU A 59 -19.72 -27.92 -2.19
C LEU A 59 -20.12 -28.27 -3.62
N PRO A 60 -20.72 -27.34 -4.36
CA PRO A 60 -20.84 -27.50 -5.79
C PRO A 60 -19.41 -27.72 -6.31
N ALA A 61 -19.14 -28.93 -6.78
CA ALA A 61 -17.88 -29.23 -7.43
C ALA A 61 -17.66 -28.16 -8.50
N VAL A 62 -16.43 -27.62 -8.59
CA VAL A 62 -16.02 -26.86 -9.77
C VAL A 62 -16.09 -27.84 -10.93
N GLN A 63 -17.21 -27.87 -11.63
CA GLN A 63 -17.53 -28.88 -12.64
C GLN A 63 -17.21 -28.38 -14.03
N THR A 64 -17.17 -27.06 -14.21
CA THR A 64 -17.01 -26.43 -15.51
C THR A 64 -15.77 -25.56 -15.56
N LYS A 65 -15.30 -25.30 -16.77
CA LYS A 65 -14.22 -24.33 -16.99
C LYS A 65 -14.62 -22.93 -16.56
N GLU A 66 -15.89 -22.58 -16.65
CA GLU A 66 -16.47 -21.33 -16.24
C GLU A 66 -16.35 -21.15 -14.72
N ASP A 67 -16.63 -22.21 -13.94
CA ASP A 67 -16.48 -22.20 -12.47
C ASP A 67 -15.03 -21.98 -12.08
N LEU A 68 -14.09 -22.64 -12.77
CA LEU A 68 -12.66 -22.46 -12.57
C LEU A 68 -12.22 -21.02 -12.86
N VAL A 69 -12.68 -20.45 -13.97
CA VAL A 69 -12.41 -19.07 -14.34
C VAL A 69 -12.97 -18.12 -13.28
N TYR A 70 -14.22 -18.35 -12.85
CA TYR A 70 -14.87 -17.55 -11.81
C TYR A 70 -14.09 -17.61 -10.48
N LEU A 71 -13.69 -18.79 -10.03
CA LEU A 71 -12.90 -18.97 -8.83
C LEU A 71 -11.55 -18.25 -8.93
N ALA A 72 -10.84 -18.39 -10.05
CA ALA A 72 -9.56 -17.72 -10.29
C ALA A 72 -9.72 -16.20 -10.26
N LEU A 73 -10.80 -15.66 -10.83
CA LEU A 73 -11.09 -14.23 -10.80
C LEU A 73 -11.44 -13.72 -9.40
N LYS A 74 -12.22 -14.49 -8.64
CA LYS A 74 -12.52 -14.18 -7.24
C LYS A 74 -11.24 -14.10 -6.39
N LEU A 75 -10.35 -15.08 -6.52
CA LEU A 75 -9.07 -15.08 -5.83
C LEU A 75 -8.18 -13.88 -6.23
N TYR A 76 -8.14 -13.56 -7.53
CA TYR A 76 -7.37 -12.43 -8.02
C TYR A 76 -7.94 -11.08 -7.54
N ARG A 77 -9.26 -10.87 -7.73
CA ARG A 77 -9.91 -9.59 -7.47
C ARG A 77 -10.22 -9.38 -5.99
N ASP A 78 -10.87 -10.34 -5.35
CA ASP A 78 -11.45 -10.17 -4.01
C ASP A 78 -10.41 -10.48 -2.92
N ALA A 79 -9.56 -11.50 -3.13
CA ALA A 79 -8.46 -11.79 -2.21
C ALA A 79 -7.18 -10.97 -2.52
N GLY A 80 -7.13 -10.24 -3.64
CA GLY A 80 -6.01 -9.37 -4.00
C GLY A 80 -4.68 -10.09 -4.22
N ILE A 81 -4.71 -11.38 -4.55
CA ILE A 81 -3.50 -12.19 -4.73
C ILE A 81 -3.04 -12.23 -6.19
N GLY A 82 -1.73 -12.17 -6.43
CA GLY A 82 -1.18 -12.15 -7.79
C GLY A 82 -1.36 -13.49 -8.54
N PHE A 83 -1.31 -13.47 -9.88
CA PHE A 83 -1.58 -14.60 -10.77
C PHE A 83 -0.82 -15.91 -10.42
N ARG A 84 0.45 -15.79 -10.00
CA ARG A 84 1.23 -16.96 -9.55
C ARG A 84 0.74 -17.51 -8.22
N ALA A 85 0.20 -16.67 -7.34
CA ALA A 85 -0.36 -17.09 -6.08
C ALA A 85 -1.73 -17.75 -6.31
N VAL A 86 -2.57 -17.20 -7.20
CA VAL A 86 -3.84 -17.84 -7.62
C VAL A 86 -3.57 -19.23 -8.15
N SER A 87 -2.61 -19.42 -9.07
CA SER A 87 -2.24 -20.73 -9.61
C SER A 87 -1.89 -21.72 -8.47
N ARG A 88 -1.03 -21.29 -7.52
CA ARG A 88 -0.66 -22.14 -6.38
C ARG A 88 -1.82 -22.48 -5.44
N VAL A 89 -2.75 -21.54 -5.23
CA VAL A 89 -3.96 -21.80 -4.45
C VAL A 89 -4.83 -22.83 -5.15
N LEU A 90 -4.99 -22.76 -6.47
CA LEU A 90 -5.73 -23.76 -7.24
C LEU A 90 -5.05 -25.13 -7.18
N ASP A 91 -3.70 -25.20 -7.20
CA ASP A 91 -2.96 -26.45 -7.00
C ASP A 91 -3.24 -27.05 -5.61
N VAL A 92 -3.23 -26.23 -4.55
CA VAL A 92 -3.56 -26.67 -3.19
C VAL A 92 -5.00 -27.17 -3.10
N LEU A 93 -5.95 -26.48 -3.72
CA LEU A 93 -7.35 -26.93 -3.75
C LEU A 93 -7.51 -28.27 -4.47
N THR A 94 -6.75 -28.49 -5.55
CA THR A 94 -6.69 -29.79 -6.24
C THR A 94 -6.15 -30.90 -5.30
N GLU A 95 -5.06 -30.62 -4.59
CA GLU A 95 -4.41 -31.62 -3.72
C GLU A 95 -5.21 -31.94 -2.46
N VAL A 96 -5.80 -30.91 -1.83
CA VAL A 96 -6.46 -31.04 -0.53
C VAL A 96 -7.92 -31.42 -0.65
N LEU A 97 -8.62 -30.86 -1.65
CA LEU A 97 -10.07 -31.01 -1.79
C LEU A 97 -10.48 -31.95 -2.93
N GLY A 98 -9.51 -32.44 -3.70
CA GLY A 98 -9.77 -33.35 -4.83
C GLY A 98 -10.45 -32.69 -6.02
N PHE A 99 -10.49 -31.33 -6.09
CA PHE A 99 -11.01 -30.62 -7.25
C PHE A 99 -9.99 -30.61 -8.38
N ASP A 100 -10.38 -30.93 -9.60
CA ASP A 100 -9.49 -30.74 -10.76
C ASP A 100 -9.57 -29.29 -11.25
N VAL A 101 -8.94 -28.39 -10.51
CA VAL A 101 -9.01 -26.93 -10.70
C VAL A 101 -7.66 -26.31 -11.06
N ARG A 102 -6.84 -27.00 -11.83
CA ARG A 102 -5.51 -26.54 -12.20
C ARG A 102 -5.56 -25.48 -13.29
N ALA A 103 -4.84 -24.38 -13.06
CA ALA A 103 -4.62 -23.36 -14.07
C ALA A 103 -3.22 -22.76 -13.94
N CYS A 104 -2.47 -22.71 -15.02
CA CYS A 104 -1.19 -22.02 -15.01
C CYS A 104 -1.38 -20.49 -14.92
N PRO A 105 -0.39 -19.73 -14.40
CA PRO A 105 -0.48 -18.28 -14.27
C PRO A 105 -0.83 -17.57 -15.59
N GLN A 106 -0.34 -18.07 -16.72
CA GLN A 106 -0.63 -17.50 -18.04
C GLN A 106 -2.10 -17.66 -18.43
N SER A 107 -2.73 -18.79 -18.11
CA SER A 107 -4.16 -18.98 -18.33
C SER A 107 -4.99 -17.98 -17.54
N ILE A 108 -4.62 -17.73 -16.29
CA ILE A 108 -5.30 -16.78 -15.40
C ILE A 108 -5.15 -15.35 -15.95
N ILE A 109 -3.93 -14.96 -16.37
CA ILE A 109 -3.69 -13.67 -17.05
C ILE A 109 -4.60 -13.52 -18.27
N ASN A 110 -4.66 -14.54 -19.11
CA ASN A 110 -5.48 -14.53 -20.34
C ASN A 110 -6.97 -14.38 -20.00
N TRP A 111 -7.48 -15.05 -18.97
CA TRP A 111 -8.88 -14.93 -18.55
C TRP A 111 -9.19 -13.53 -18.01
N VAL A 112 -8.35 -12.99 -17.13
CA VAL A 112 -8.50 -11.63 -16.61
C VAL A 112 -8.48 -10.62 -17.75
N THR A 113 -7.51 -10.73 -18.67
CA THR A 113 -7.39 -9.82 -19.82
C THR A 113 -8.63 -9.88 -20.73
N ARG A 114 -9.10 -11.08 -21.08
CA ARG A 114 -10.28 -11.25 -21.95
C ARG A 114 -11.54 -10.67 -21.32
N LEU A 115 -11.76 -10.94 -20.04
CA LEU A 115 -12.92 -10.41 -19.32
C LEU A 115 -12.85 -8.90 -19.12
N SER A 116 -11.65 -8.35 -18.93
CA SER A 116 -11.46 -6.90 -18.89
C SER A 116 -11.80 -6.25 -20.23
N ILE A 117 -11.39 -6.85 -21.36
CA ILE A 117 -11.72 -6.37 -22.71
C ILE A 117 -13.23 -6.46 -22.95
N VAL A 118 -13.88 -7.56 -22.55
CA VAL A 118 -15.34 -7.71 -22.69
C VAL A 118 -16.06 -6.63 -21.86
N ARG A 119 -15.64 -6.41 -20.62
CA ARG A 119 -16.21 -5.34 -19.79
C ARG A 119 -16.03 -3.95 -20.40
N ILE A 120 -14.86 -3.62 -20.90
CA ILE A 120 -14.62 -2.34 -21.59
C ILE A 120 -15.54 -2.20 -22.81
N ARG A 121 -15.74 -3.29 -23.58
CA ARG A 121 -16.63 -3.28 -24.76
C ARG A 121 -18.12 -3.24 -24.42
N THR A 122 -18.54 -3.83 -23.30
CA THR A 122 -19.95 -3.78 -22.85
C THR A 122 -20.32 -2.42 -22.25
N TYR A 123 -19.33 -1.56 -21.98
CA TYR A 123 -19.50 -0.12 -21.75
C TYR A 123 -19.52 0.65 -23.09
N ALA A 124 -20.04 0.05 -24.17
CA ALA A 124 -20.19 0.73 -25.44
C ALA A 124 -20.98 2.03 -25.29
N PRO A 125 -20.64 3.06 -26.10
CA PRO A 125 -21.22 4.39 -25.98
C PRO A 125 -22.73 4.37 -26.13
N PRO A 126 -23.45 5.30 -25.50
CA PRO A 126 -24.85 5.53 -25.72
C PRO A 126 -25.05 5.94 -27.19
N GLY A 127 -25.82 5.18 -27.90
CA GLY A 127 -26.13 5.38 -29.33
C GLY A 127 -25.98 4.12 -30.18
N SER A 128 -25.34 3.08 -29.70
CA SER A 128 -25.20 1.79 -30.40
C SER A 128 -26.27 0.76 -30.00
N GLY A 129 -27.55 1.15 -29.95
CA GLY A 129 -28.65 0.20 -29.74
C GLY A 129 -29.32 0.23 -28.37
N ALA A 130 -30.57 -0.09 -28.32
CA ALA A 130 -31.57 0.16 -27.28
C ALA A 130 -31.35 -0.48 -25.89
N ASN A 131 -30.19 -1.07 -25.58
CA ASN A 131 -29.92 -1.76 -24.30
C ASN A 131 -28.55 -1.46 -23.72
N GLY A 132 -27.85 -0.39 -24.12
CA GLY A 132 -26.61 0.05 -23.49
C GLY A 132 -26.87 0.68 -22.10
N PRO A 133 -25.95 0.56 -21.11
CA PRO A 133 -26.09 1.33 -19.90
C PRO A 133 -26.14 2.82 -20.22
N ALA A 134 -26.99 3.56 -19.50
CA ALA A 134 -27.16 5.00 -19.65
C ALA A 134 -25.80 5.72 -19.71
N PRO A 135 -25.67 6.79 -20.53
CA PRO A 135 -24.43 7.56 -20.58
C PRO A 135 -24.03 7.96 -19.17
N PHE A 136 -22.73 8.03 -18.91
CA PHE A 136 -22.23 8.61 -17.68
C PHE A 136 -22.83 10.03 -17.62
N SER A 137 -23.92 10.16 -16.87
CA SER A 137 -24.58 11.45 -16.71
C SER A 137 -23.60 12.45 -16.10
N ASN A 138 -23.87 13.75 -16.27
CA ASN A 138 -23.07 14.89 -15.74
C ASN A 138 -22.78 14.87 -14.23
N GLY A 139 -22.81 13.73 -13.56
CA GLY A 139 -22.58 13.51 -12.13
C GLY A 139 -21.46 12.50 -11.84
N THR A 140 -20.55 12.24 -12.77
CA THR A 140 -19.40 11.36 -12.51
C THR A 140 -18.12 12.14 -12.26
N MET A 141 -17.34 11.70 -11.27
CA MET A 141 -15.95 12.10 -11.06
C MET A 141 -15.05 11.12 -11.82
N TRP A 142 -14.13 11.61 -12.64
CA TRP A 142 -13.12 10.77 -13.24
C TRP A 142 -11.84 10.78 -12.43
N LEU A 143 -11.31 9.59 -12.16
CA LEU A 143 -9.98 9.39 -11.58
C LEU A 143 -9.04 9.01 -12.72
N ILE A 144 -7.98 9.78 -12.89
CA ILE A 144 -7.02 9.61 -13.99
C ILE A 144 -5.66 9.29 -13.40
N ASP A 145 -5.06 8.19 -13.85
CA ASP A 145 -3.73 7.76 -13.44
C ASP A 145 -2.93 7.22 -14.64
N ILE A 146 -1.62 7.47 -14.61
CA ILE A 146 -0.66 6.93 -15.55
C ILE A 146 0.25 5.95 -14.82
N SER A 147 0.05 4.67 -15.06
CA SER A 147 0.86 3.62 -14.47
C SER A 147 1.86 3.03 -15.48
N ILE A 148 3.01 2.61 -14.96
CA ILE A 148 4.00 1.89 -15.76
C ILE A 148 3.57 0.43 -15.81
N ALA A 149 3.16 -0.02 -16.98
CA ALA A 149 2.88 -1.41 -17.26
C ALA A 149 4.12 -2.18 -17.71
N LEU A 150 3.96 -3.27 -18.41
CA LEU A 150 4.98 -4.17 -18.90
C LEU A 150 6.07 -3.42 -19.68
N SER A 151 7.33 -3.55 -19.23
CA SER A 151 8.51 -2.93 -19.81
C SER A 151 8.48 -1.40 -19.80
N SER A 152 8.51 -0.75 -20.96
CA SER A 152 8.51 0.72 -21.12
C SER A 152 7.13 1.32 -21.37
N ALA A 153 6.11 0.49 -21.67
CA ALA A 153 4.78 0.98 -21.99
C ALA A 153 4.09 1.59 -20.77
N LYS A 154 3.51 2.76 -20.96
CA LYS A 154 2.70 3.48 -19.95
C LYS A 154 1.23 3.32 -20.26
N ILE A 155 0.44 3.04 -19.25
CA ILE A 155 -1.01 2.90 -19.34
C ILE A 155 -1.66 4.14 -18.73
N LEU A 156 -2.42 4.85 -19.53
CA LEU A 156 -3.34 5.88 -19.06
C LEU A 156 -4.70 5.24 -18.79
N THR A 157 -5.20 5.37 -17.59
CA THR A 157 -6.46 4.77 -17.15
C THR A 157 -7.42 5.86 -16.67
N ILE A 158 -8.66 5.83 -17.14
CA ILE A 158 -9.76 6.67 -16.67
C ILE A 158 -10.78 5.78 -15.97
N ILE A 159 -11.03 6.06 -14.70
CA ILE A 159 -12.01 5.36 -13.86
C ILE A 159 -13.07 6.40 -13.46
N ALA A 160 -14.36 6.08 -13.55
CA ALA A 160 -15.44 6.95 -13.12
C ALA A 160 -16.06 6.47 -11.81
N LEU A 161 -16.40 7.43 -10.96
CA LEU A 161 -17.21 7.30 -9.77
C LEU A 161 -18.51 8.10 -9.97
N ASP A 162 -19.68 7.49 -9.75
CA ASP A 162 -20.96 8.19 -9.79
C ASP A 162 -21.17 8.94 -8.45
N LEU A 163 -21.11 10.26 -8.51
CA LEU A 163 -21.25 11.11 -7.33
C LEU A 163 -22.66 11.09 -6.73
N ARG A 164 -23.68 10.80 -7.53
CA ARG A 164 -25.08 10.74 -7.05
C ARG A 164 -25.32 9.52 -6.19
N HIS A 165 -24.72 8.40 -6.54
CA HIS A 165 -24.80 7.19 -5.73
C HIS A 165 -24.17 7.40 -4.36
N HIS A 166 -23.10 8.20 -4.28
CA HIS A 166 -22.40 8.49 -3.03
C HIS A 166 -23.03 9.64 -2.22
N ALA A 167 -23.73 10.57 -2.85
CA ALA A 167 -24.49 11.59 -2.12
C ALA A 167 -25.60 11.01 -1.24
N GLU A 168 -26.08 9.82 -1.56
CA GLU A 168 -27.11 9.09 -0.82
C GLU A 168 -26.54 8.14 0.26
N HIS A 169 -25.23 7.86 0.25
CA HIS A 169 -24.57 6.93 1.16
C HIS A 169 -23.40 7.62 1.85
N GLU A 170 -23.40 7.65 3.18
CA GLU A 170 -22.32 8.23 4.00
C GLU A 170 -21.02 7.40 3.98
N GLU A 171 -21.02 6.24 3.35
CA GLU A 171 -19.87 5.33 3.32
C GLU A 171 -18.87 5.71 2.21
N ALA A 172 -17.57 5.54 2.52
CA ALA A 172 -16.52 5.77 1.53
C ALA A 172 -16.65 4.81 0.33
N PRO A 173 -16.38 5.28 -0.92
CA PRO A 173 -16.46 4.45 -2.11
C PRO A 173 -15.60 3.19 -2.02
N THR A 174 -16.15 2.07 -2.43
CA THR A 174 -15.46 0.78 -2.56
C THR A 174 -15.04 0.54 -4.01
N LEU A 175 -14.18 -0.44 -4.26
CA LEU A 175 -13.80 -0.82 -5.63
C LEU A 175 -14.98 -1.22 -6.55
N LEU A 176 -16.13 -1.55 -5.98
CA LEU A 176 -17.33 -1.92 -6.73
C LEU A 176 -18.06 -0.70 -7.30
N ASP A 177 -17.83 0.46 -6.71
CA ASP A 177 -18.47 1.73 -7.09
C ASP A 177 -17.76 2.40 -8.26
N TYR A 178 -16.52 1.98 -8.53
CA TYR A 178 -15.73 2.49 -9.65
C TYR A 178 -15.95 1.71 -10.94
N ARG A 179 -15.96 2.43 -12.05
CA ARG A 179 -16.11 1.87 -13.40
C ARG A 179 -14.95 2.32 -14.28
N CYS A 180 -14.30 1.38 -14.96
CA CYS A 180 -13.29 1.74 -15.95
C CYS A 180 -13.99 2.33 -17.18
N VAL A 181 -13.69 3.59 -17.48
CA VAL A 181 -14.25 4.33 -18.62
C VAL A 181 -13.41 4.10 -19.86
N ALA A 182 -12.09 4.26 -19.71
CA ALA A 182 -11.17 4.12 -20.82
C ALA A 182 -9.77 3.70 -20.34
N VAL A 183 -9.06 3.00 -21.22
CA VAL A 183 -7.67 2.62 -21.03
C VAL A 183 -6.92 2.82 -22.35
N ALA A 184 -5.78 3.43 -22.32
CA ALA A 184 -4.89 3.54 -23.47
C ALA A 184 -3.45 3.20 -23.08
N VAL A 185 -2.72 2.61 -24.03
CA VAL A 185 -1.33 2.20 -23.83
C VAL A 185 -0.46 2.92 -24.86
N ALA A 186 0.60 3.56 -24.39
CA ALA A 186 1.59 4.22 -25.24
C ALA A 186 2.99 4.07 -24.66
N GLU A 187 4.01 4.30 -25.45
CA GLU A 187 5.40 4.34 -24.95
C GLU A 187 5.64 5.54 -24.03
N SER A 188 4.99 6.66 -24.32
CA SER A 188 5.03 7.87 -23.51
C SER A 188 3.71 8.62 -23.58
N TRP A 189 3.41 9.36 -22.54
CA TRP A 189 2.30 10.30 -22.44
C TRP A 189 2.86 11.70 -22.17
N ASN A 190 2.22 12.70 -22.74
CA ASN A 190 2.47 14.11 -22.49
C ASN A 190 1.11 14.85 -22.47
N GLY A 191 1.09 16.08 -21.99
CA GLY A 191 -0.16 16.83 -21.80
C GLY A 191 -1.06 16.88 -23.05
N LEU A 192 -0.47 17.02 -24.24
CA LEU A 192 -1.27 17.08 -25.48
C LEU A 192 -1.90 15.72 -25.82
N SER A 193 -1.13 14.63 -25.79
CA SER A 193 -1.65 13.29 -26.09
C SER A 193 -2.68 12.81 -25.05
N GLU A 194 -2.55 13.24 -23.80
CA GLU A 194 -3.50 12.99 -22.72
C GLU A 194 -4.79 13.78 -22.97
N ALA A 195 -4.69 15.06 -23.34
CA ALA A 195 -5.85 15.91 -23.68
C ALA A 195 -6.63 15.34 -24.87
N ASP A 196 -5.95 14.96 -25.94
CA ASP A 196 -6.56 14.36 -27.13
C ASP A 196 -7.23 13.00 -26.83
N PHE A 197 -6.66 12.24 -25.88
CA PHE A 197 -7.29 11.00 -25.43
C PHE A 197 -8.56 11.28 -24.61
N MET A 198 -8.48 12.20 -23.64
CA MET A 198 -9.63 12.58 -22.82
C MET A 198 -10.76 13.18 -23.66
N GLU A 199 -10.45 14.03 -24.63
CA GLU A 199 -11.42 14.62 -25.55
C GLU A 199 -12.23 13.53 -26.26
N ARG A 200 -11.56 12.53 -26.87
CA ARG A 200 -12.22 11.39 -27.52
C ARG A 200 -13.08 10.58 -26.56
N VAL A 201 -12.66 10.44 -25.31
CA VAL A 201 -13.45 9.75 -24.29
C VAL A 201 -14.69 10.57 -23.94
N ILE A 202 -14.55 11.89 -23.81
CA ILE A 202 -15.67 12.82 -23.55
C ILE A 202 -16.71 12.79 -24.66
N GLU A 203 -16.27 12.75 -25.92
CA GLU A 203 -17.17 12.65 -27.09
C GLU A 203 -18.08 11.40 -27.01
N VAL A 204 -17.54 10.33 -26.47
CA VAL A 204 -18.23 9.03 -26.39
C VAL A 204 -19.06 8.89 -25.10
N THR A 205 -18.54 9.32 -23.97
CA THR A 205 -19.12 9.04 -22.65
C THR A 205 -19.84 10.24 -22.02
N GLY A 206 -19.67 11.42 -22.59
CA GLY A 206 -20.09 12.67 -22.00
C GLY A 206 -19.03 13.26 -21.05
N ARG A 207 -19.24 14.51 -20.68
CA ARG A 207 -18.33 15.30 -19.86
C ARG A 207 -18.49 14.91 -18.36
N PRO A 208 -17.39 14.63 -17.63
CA PRO A 208 -17.46 14.41 -16.18
C PRO A 208 -17.76 15.71 -15.42
N ALA A 209 -18.25 15.57 -14.19
CA ALA A 209 -18.43 16.69 -13.27
C ALA A 209 -17.09 17.22 -12.75
N GLY A 210 -16.08 16.38 -12.65
CA GLY A 210 -14.76 16.75 -12.20
C GLY A 210 -13.72 15.66 -12.47
N LEU A 211 -12.44 16.02 -12.30
CA LEU A 211 -11.29 15.15 -12.44
C LEU A 211 -10.57 15.05 -11.09
N LEU A 212 -10.21 13.84 -10.69
CA LEU A 212 -9.27 13.58 -9.59
C LEU A 212 -8.01 12.98 -10.20
N MET A 213 -6.86 13.63 -9.98
CA MET A 213 -5.58 13.19 -10.53
C MET A 213 -4.42 13.50 -9.60
N ASP A 214 -3.27 12.88 -9.84
CA ASP A 214 -2.05 13.34 -9.20
C ASP A 214 -1.67 14.74 -9.73
N GLY A 215 -1.00 15.53 -8.91
CA GLY A 215 -0.56 16.89 -9.29
C GLY A 215 0.59 16.90 -10.32
N GLY A 216 0.68 15.87 -11.20
CA GLY A 216 1.70 15.75 -12.23
C GLY A 216 1.61 16.85 -13.27
N THR A 217 2.77 17.34 -13.73
CA THR A 217 2.86 18.46 -14.69
C THR A 217 2.17 18.16 -16.01
N ASP A 218 2.25 16.91 -16.50
CA ASP A 218 1.66 16.50 -17.77
C ASP A 218 0.12 16.47 -17.67
N LEU A 219 -0.44 15.82 -16.62
CA LEU A 219 -1.87 15.79 -16.38
C LEU A 219 -2.44 17.20 -16.15
N GLY A 220 -1.77 18.03 -15.36
CA GLY A 220 -2.18 19.44 -15.19
C GLY A 220 -2.12 20.24 -16.49
N LYS A 221 -1.21 19.93 -17.41
CA LYS A 221 -1.15 20.53 -18.74
C LYS A 221 -2.31 20.04 -19.60
N SER A 222 -2.63 18.76 -19.58
CA SER A 222 -3.73 18.20 -20.38
C SER A 222 -5.07 18.85 -20.05
N VAL A 223 -5.34 19.16 -18.79
CA VAL A 223 -6.55 19.89 -18.37
C VAL A 223 -6.56 21.33 -18.92
N ARG A 224 -5.41 22.02 -18.92
CA ARG A 224 -5.30 23.34 -19.54
C ARG A 224 -5.49 23.29 -21.06
N ASP A 225 -4.95 22.27 -21.72
CA ASP A 225 -5.10 22.07 -23.16
C ASP A 225 -6.56 21.76 -23.53
N LEU A 226 -7.32 21.02 -22.69
CA LEU A 226 -8.77 20.83 -22.84
C LEU A 226 -9.53 22.15 -22.64
N ALA A 227 -9.17 22.94 -21.63
CA ALA A 227 -9.80 24.24 -21.40
C ALA A 227 -9.57 25.21 -22.56
N ALA A 228 -8.42 25.15 -23.24
CA ALA A 228 -8.16 25.92 -24.47
C ALA A 228 -9.03 25.50 -25.66
N LYS A 229 -9.68 24.30 -25.59
CA LYS A 229 -10.67 23.79 -26.53
C LYS A 229 -12.11 23.98 -26.02
N ASP A 230 -12.37 24.90 -25.11
CA ASP A 230 -13.65 25.17 -24.46
C ASP A 230 -14.23 23.98 -23.64
N ILE A 231 -13.37 23.01 -23.25
CA ILE A 231 -13.74 21.88 -22.42
C ILE A 231 -13.23 22.13 -20.99
N TYR A 232 -14.01 22.86 -20.21
CA TYR A 232 -13.68 23.18 -18.82
C TYR A 232 -14.17 22.06 -17.90
N ILE A 233 -13.26 21.42 -17.17
CA ILE A 233 -13.56 20.39 -16.18
C ILE A 233 -12.83 20.76 -14.87
N PRO A 234 -13.58 20.91 -13.76
CA PRO A 234 -12.95 21.12 -12.44
C PRO A 234 -11.98 20.01 -12.12
N MET A 235 -10.80 20.37 -11.57
CA MET A 235 -9.74 19.42 -11.24
C MET A 235 -9.44 19.46 -9.76
N VAL A 236 -9.50 18.29 -9.11
CA VAL A 236 -9.08 18.07 -7.73
C VAL A 236 -7.79 17.25 -7.71
N GLU A 237 -6.81 17.72 -6.97
CA GLU A 237 -5.55 16.99 -6.79
C GLU A 237 -5.68 15.89 -5.72
N ASP A 238 -5.11 14.71 -5.96
CA ASP A 238 -5.04 13.65 -4.94
C ASP A 238 -4.24 14.12 -3.73
N VAL A 239 -4.92 14.25 -2.61
CA VAL A 239 -4.33 14.68 -1.33
C VAL A 239 -3.17 13.80 -0.89
N SER A 240 -3.16 12.50 -1.24
CA SER A 240 -2.06 11.60 -0.88
C SER A 240 -0.78 11.94 -1.62
N HIS A 241 -0.89 12.19 -2.92
CA HIS A 241 0.22 12.60 -3.76
C HIS A 241 0.68 14.00 -3.39
N PHE A 242 -0.25 14.91 -3.13
CA PHE A 242 0.07 16.25 -2.70
C PHE A 242 0.86 16.26 -1.38
N VAL A 243 0.38 15.60 -0.33
CA VAL A 243 1.08 15.48 0.96
C VAL A 243 2.43 14.80 0.82
N ALA A 244 2.52 13.76 0.00
CA ALA A 244 3.81 13.09 -0.24
C ALA A 244 4.82 14.02 -0.95
N ASN A 245 4.37 14.79 -1.94
CA ASN A 245 5.21 15.76 -2.64
C ASN A 245 5.63 16.90 -1.71
N LEU A 246 4.74 17.40 -0.89
CA LEU A 246 5.03 18.46 0.09
C LEU A 246 6.14 18.01 1.07
N LEU A 247 6.00 16.82 1.66
CA LEU A 247 7.02 16.26 2.53
C LEU A 247 8.32 15.95 1.77
N LYS A 248 8.23 15.57 0.49
CA LYS A 248 9.38 15.36 -0.36
C LYS A 248 10.16 16.66 -0.56
N HIS A 249 9.51 17.74 -0.94
CA HIS A 249 10.14 19.05 -1.15
C HIS A 249 10.87 19.53 0.10
N GLU A 250 10.28 19.36 1.28
CA GLU A 250 10.88 19.81 2.53
C GLU A 250 12.05 18.92 2.99
N TYR A 251 11.95 17.60 2.81
CA TYR A 251 12.84 16.66 3.48
C TYR A 251 13.80 15.88 2.56
N GLU A 252 13.58 15.81 1.25
CA GLU A 252 14.44 15.00 0.36
C GLU A 252 15.89 15.47 0.33
N GLU A 253 16.10 16.78 0.33
CA GLU A 253 17.43 17.41 0.32
C GLU A 253 17.93 17.76 1.74
N HIS A 254 17.14 17.47 2.78
CA HIS A 254 17.56 17.71 4.14
C HIS A 254 18.79 16.87 4.51
N ALA A 255 19.85 17.52 5.02
CA ALA A 255 21.16 16.90 5.28
C ALA A 255 21.10 15.61 6.14
N SER A 256 20.09 15.47 7.01
CA SER A 256 19.90 14.31 7.88
C SER A 256 19.06 13.20 7.25
N PHE A 257 18.39 13.43 6.12
CA PHE A 257 17.45 12.46 5.53
C PHE A 257 18.15 11.18 5.03
N GLU A 258 19.12 11.32 4.14
CA GLU A 258 19.86 10.17 3.61
C GLU A 258 20.70 9.43 4.68
N PRO A 259 21.38 10.13 5.64
CA PRO A 259 21.99 9.46 6.78
C PRO A 259 21.00 8.66 7.62
N PHE A 260 19.81 9.20 7.90
CA PHE A 260 18.74 8.49 8.60
C PHE A 260 18.29 7.24 7.84
N MET A 261 18.03 7.34 6.55
CA MET A 261 17.65 6.21 5.68
C MET A 261 18.70 5.10 5.68
N LYS A 262 20.00 5.46 5.60
CA LYS A 262 21.13 4.53 5.69
C LYS A 262 21.19 3.84 7.05
N THR A 263 20.96 4.59 8.13
CA THR A 263 20.94 4.05 9.51
C THR A 263 19.81 3.05 9.69
N CYS A 264 18.60 3.36 9.23
CA CYS A 264 17.46 2.44 9.23
C CYS A 264 17.73 1.18 8.40
N GLY A 265 18.38 1.33 7.23
CA GLY A 265 18.79 0.22 6.39
C GLY A 265 19.80 -0.72 7.07
N LYS A 266 20.78 -0.16 7.80
CA LYS A 266 21.74 -0.94 8.61
C LYS A 266 21.04 -1.66 9.76
N ALA A 267 20.13 -0.99 10.48
CA ALA A 267 19.31 -1.59 11.54
C ALA A 267 18.47 -2.75 11.00
N SER A 268 17.80 -2.56 9.86
CA SER A 268 17.03 -3.60 9.19
C SER A 268 17.84 -4.85 8.88
N LYS A 269 19.02 -4.69 8.28
CA LYS A 269 19.92 -5.83 7.96
C LYS A 269 20.35 -6.59 9.21
N LYS A 270 20.71 -5.87 10.29
CA LYS A 270 21.15 -6.49 11.55
C LYS A 270 20.01 -7.23 12.27
N LEU A 271 18.80 -6.65 12.31
CA LEU A 271 17.65 -7.23 13.01
C LEU A 271 17.09 -8.44 12.27
N LYS A 272 16.96 -8.39 10.93
CA LYS A 272 16.43 -9.49 10.12
C LYS A 272 17.24 -10.78 10.19
N GLN A 273 18.51 -10.70 10.57
CA GLN A 273 19.41 -11.86 10.75
C GLN A 273 19.28 -12.50 12.15
N THR A 274 18.37 -12.03 12.97
CA THR A 274 18.20 -12.45 14.36
C THR A 274 16.75 -12.84 14.64
N ILE A 275 16.50 -13.38 15.84
CA ILE A 275 15.14 -13.60 16.37
C ILE A 275 14.34 -12.30 16.54
N LEU A 276 15.00 -11.14 16.38
CA LEU A 276 14.41 -9.80 16.49
C LEU A 276 13.93 -9.25 15.14
N ALA A 277 13.77 -10.11 14.13
CA ALA A 277 13.31 -9.70 12.80
C ALA A 277 11.95 -8.97 12.82
N CYS A 278 11.10 -9.27 13.81
CA CYS A 278 9.82 -8.58 14.04
C CYS A 278 9.97 -7.09 14.42
N LEU A 279 11.13 -6.70 14.97
CA LEU A 279 11.44 -5.31 15.31
C LEU A 279 12.13 -4.56 14.17
N ALA A 280 12.35 -5.20 13.03
CA ALA A 280 12.99 -4.55 11.89
C ALA A 280 12.10 -3.41 11.35
N PRO A 281 12.73 -2.32 10.87
CA PRO A 281 12.00 -1.21 10.28
C PRO A 281 11.14 -1.66 9.09
N PRO A 282 10.01 -0.99 8.85
CA PRO A 282 9.14 -1.27 7.72
C PRO A 282 9.90 -1.09 6.39
N LYS A 283 9.58 -1.93 5.40
CA LYS A 283 10.13 -1.81 4.05
C LYS A 283 9.47 -0.62 3.35
N ILE A 284 10.28 0.25 2.77
CA ILE A 284 9.83 1.39 1.99
C ILE A 284 10.09 1.14 0.51
N SER A 285 9.11 1.44 -0.33
CA SER A 285 9.27 1.41 -1.79
C SER A 285 10.12 2.58 -2.25
N ILE A 286 11.08 2.35 -3.15
CA ILE A 286 11.94 3.40 -3.70
C ILE A 286 11.13 4.38 -4.55
N LYS A 287 10.18 3.89 -5.36
CA LYS A 287 9.38 4.72 -6.29
C LYS A 287 8.36 5.63 -5.60
N ALA A 288 7.82 5.19 -4.46
CA ALA A 288 6.83 5.95 -3.69
C ALA A 288 7.34 6.22 -2.26
N ARG A 289 8.61 6.62 -2.16
CA ARG A 289 9.32 6.75 -0.89
C ARG A 289 8.57 7.64 0.10
N PHE A 290 8.18 8.84 -0.30
CA PHE A 290 7.52 9.81 0.56
C PHE A 290 6.06 9.48 0.88
N MET A 291 5.39 8.62 0.11
CA MET A 291 4.09 8.04 0.48
C MET A 291 4.15 7.20 1.76
N ASN A 292 5.32 6.64 2.08
CA ASN A 292 5.47 5.67 3.16
C ASN A 292 6.59 5.97 4.15
N VAL A 293 7.41 7.01 3.94
CA VAL A 293 8.55 7.33 4.81
C VAL A 293 8.12 7.61 6.24
N HIS A 294 6.93 8.18 6.44
CA HIS A 294 6.36 8.43 7.78
C HIS A 294 6.31 7.15 8.64
N ARG A 295 6.04 5.98 8.04
CA ARG A 295 6.03 4.69 8.78
C ARG A 295 7.40 4.35 9.35
N LEU A 296 8.47 4.70 8.61
CA LEU A 296 9.83 4.49 9.06
C LEU A 296 10.20 5.45 10.19
N VAL A 297 9.76 6.70 10.08
CA VAL A 297 10.04 7.71 11.10
C VAL A 297 9.25 7.44 12.37
N LEU A 298 7.98 7.01 12.28
CA LEU A 298 7.18 6.52 13.43
C LEU A 298 7.84 5.32 14.10
N TRP A 299 8.33 4.34 13.32
CA TRP A 299 9.09 3.22 13.87
C TRP A 299 10.32 3.70 14.65
N ALA A 300 11.07 4.66 14.10
CA ALA A 300 12.25 5.21 14.76
C ALA A 300 11.89 5.99 16.05
N GLU A 301 10.77 6.71 16.06
CA GLU A 301 10.25 7.38 17.25
C GLU A 301 9.90 6.37 18.35
N GLU A 302 9.22 5.27 18.02
CA GLU A 302 8.93 4.20 18.98
C GLU A 302 10.22 3.58 19.55
N ILE A 303 11.24 3.41 18.72
CA ILE A 303 12.57 2.98 19.21
C ILE A 303 13.16 3.99 20.19
N LEU A 304 13.04 5.29 19.94
CA LEU A 304 13.51 6.34 20.84
C LEU A 304 12.75 6.34 22.18
N LYS A 305 11.45 6.09 22.17
CA LYS A 305 10.59 6.04 23.36
C LYS A 305 10.86 4.79 24.21
N HIS A 306 11.01 3.64 23.55
CA HIS A 306 11.02 2.33 24.21
C HIS A 306 12.40 1.65 24.21
N SER A 307 13.48 2.37 23.84
CA SER A 307 14.82 1.80 23.86
C SER A 307 15.19 1.30 25.27
N PRO A 308 15.53 0.02 25.43
CA PRO A 308 15.78 -0.55 26.74
C PRO A 308 17.03 0.08 27.37
N GLN A 309 16.90 0.52 28.61
CA GLN A 309 17.96 1.12 29.43
C GLN A 309 18.70 0.04 30.25
N GLY A 310 19.84 0.39 30.81
CA GLY A 310 20.63 -0.49 31.73
C GLY A 310 21.70 -1.30 31.01
N ARG A 311 22.40 -2.17 31.74
CA ARG A 311 23.49 -3.01 31.20
C ARG A 311 22.94 -4.27 30.52
N ALA A 312 23.50 -4.62 29.36
CA ALA A 312 23.20 -5.87 28.67
C ALA A 312 24.38 -6.83 28.79
N ALA A 313 24.10 -8.10 29.07
CA ALA A 313 25.14 -9.13 29.10
C ALA A 313 25.74 -9.32 27.70
N HIS A 314 27.03 -9.57 27.62
CA HIS A 314 27.75 -9.78 26.37
C HIS A 314 27.16 -10.98 25.59
N GLY A 315 26.89 -10.81 24.31
CA GLY A 315 26.30 -11.84 23.45
C GLY A 315 24.79 -12.02 23.62
N SER A 316 24.15 -11.31 24.59
CA SER A 316 22.71 -11.40 24.82
C SER A 316 21.88 -10.82 23.66
N VAL A 317 20.61 -11.21 23.58
CA VAL A 317 19.64 -10.65 22.62
C VAL A 317 19.52 -9.14 22.80
N LEU A 318 19.53 -8.68 24.04
CA LEU A 318 19.46 -7.25 24.39
C LEU A 318 20.67 -6.47 23.88
N GLU A 319 21.88 -7.02 24.00
CA GLU A 319 23.08 -6.39 23.45
C GLU A 319 23.01 -6.30 21.92
N LYS A 320 22.56 -7.36 21.26
CA LYS A 320 22.39 -7.38 19.79
C LYS A 320 21.37 -6.32 19.34
N LEU A 321 20.26 -6.18 20.06
CA LEU A 321 19.25 -5.16 19.80
C LEU A 321 19.85 -3.75 19.91
N ARG A 322 20.54 -3.46 21.01
CA ARG A 322 21.19 -2.17 21.22
C ARG A 322 22.23 -1.86 20.16
N ARG A 323 23.05 -2.84 19.81
CA ARG A 323 24.04 -2.68 18.73
C ARG A 323 23.40 -2.43 17.37
N ALA A 324 22.23 -2.99 17.11
CA ALA A 324 21.51 -2.75 15.88
C ALA A 324 20.92 -1.33 15.82
N LEU A 325 20.44 -0.80 16.96
CA LEU A 325 19.70 0.46 17.07
C LEU A 325 20.54 1.65 17.57
N LYS A 326 21.81 1.44 17.89
CA LYS A 326 22.68 2.44 18.58
C LYS A 326 22.75 3.79 17.89
N ASP A 327 22.64 3.82 16.58
CA ASP A 327 22.81 5.02 15.75
C ASP A 327 21.48 5.78 15.53
N ILE A 328 20.31 5.20 15.89
CA ILE A 328 18.99 5.85 15.75
C ILE A 328 18.86 7.13 16.58
N PRO A 329 19.35 7.20 17.86
CA PRO A 329 19.25 8.41 18.66
C PRO A 329 19.94 9.65 18.08
N GLU A 330 20.94 9.48 17.22
CA GLU A 330 21.64 10.58 16.54
C GLU A 330 20.69 11.36 15.61
N HIS A 331 19.62 10.73 15.16
CA HIS A 331 18.61 11.33 14.28
C HIS A 331 17.40 11.93 15.00
N ARG A 332 17.44 12.04 16.35
CA ARG A 332 16.29 12.49 17.16
C ARG A 332 15.68 13.80 16.66
N LEU A 333 16.50 14.80 16.37
CA LEU A 333 16.03 16.10 15.91
C LEU A 333 15.28 16.00 14.56
N PHE A 334 15.85 15.25 13.61
CA PHE A 334 15.20 14.97 12.32
C PHE A 334 13.87 14.26 12.52
N ILE A 335 13.82 13.19 13.33
CA ILE A 335 12.61 12.41 13.61
C ILE A 335 11.53 13.33 14.20
N THR A 336 11.87 14.16 15.19
CA THR A 336 10.93 15.08 15.83
C THR A 336 10.39 16.11 14.85
N ASN A 337 11.24 16.74 14.04
CA ASN A 337 10.82 17.74 13.07
C ASN A 337 9.95 17.15 11.96
N PHE A 338 10.35 15.99 11.42
CA PHE A 338 9.57 15.31 10.40
C PHE A 338 8.17 14.93 10.91
N LEU A 339 8.05 14.37 12.12
CA LEU A 339 6.76 13.97 12.68
C LEU A 339 5.88 15.16 13.06
N ARG A 340 6.48 16.26 13.54
CA ARG A 340 5.76 17.51 13.80
C ARG A 340 5.00 17.97 12.55
N ASP A 341 5.64 17.87 11.37
CA ASP A 341 5.05 18.31 10.11
C ASP A 341 4.18 17.22 9.46
N ALA A 342 4.62 15.96 9.50
CA ALA A 342 3.94 14.86 8.82
C ALA A 342 2.67 14.37 9.52
N VAL A 343 2.64 14.30 10.86
CA VAL A 343 1.50 13.71 11.59
C VAL A 343 0.22 14.52 11.35
N PRO A 344 0.18 15.85 11.51
CA PRO A 344 -1.01 16.64 11.20
C PRO A 344 -1.50 16.48 9.76
N LEU A 345 -0.57 16.45 8.79
CA LEU A 345 -0.92 16.26 7.38
C LEU A 345 -1.52 14.87 7.09
N LEU A 346 -1.00 13.82 7.74
CA LEU A 346 -1.55 12.46 7.61
C LEU A 346 -2.95 12.36 8.23
N GLU A 347 -3.21 13.06 9.32
CA GLU A 347 -4.53 13.15 9.92
C GLU A 347 -5.51 13.90 9.02
N CYS A 348 -5.10 15.04 8.45
CA CYS A 348 -5.87 15.76 7.43
C CYS A 348 -6.16 14.87 6.21
N MET A 349 -5.15 14.18 5.69
CA MET A 349 -5.31 13.26 4.58
C MET A 349 -6.33 12.15 4.90
N LYS A 350 -6.27 11.58 6.11
CA LYS A 350 -7.24 10.57 6.56
C LYS A 350 -8.64 11.17 6.65
N LEU A 351 -8.77 12.36 7.21
CA LEU A 351 -10.03 13.07 7.37
C LEU A 351 -10.69 13.36 6.01
N LEU A 352 -9.92 13.93 5.07
CA LEU A 352 -10.38 14.23 3.71
C LEU A 352 -10.79 12.96 2.94
N LYS A 353 -10.08 11.84 3.13
CA LYS A 353 -10.45 10.56 2.51
C LYS A 353 -11.72 9.92 3.08
N THR A 354 -12.02 10.18 4.35
CA THR A 354 -13.19 9.57 5.02
C THR A 354 -14.43 10.43 4.94
N LYS A 355 -14.30 11.74 5.08
CA LYS A 355 -15.41 12.69 5.11
C LYS A 355 -15.60 13.47 3.81
N GLY A 356 -14.65 13.36 2.87
CA GLY A 356 -14.65 14.18 1.66
C GLY A 356 -14.20 15.62 1.92
N LEU A 357 -14.11 16.40 0.83
CA LEU A 357 -13.77 17.82 0.86
C LEU A 357 -15.04 18.64 1.06
N SER A 358 -15.13 19.36 2.16
CA SER A 358 -16.21 20.29 2.51
C SER A 358 -15.67 21.42 3.39
N HIS A 359 -16.39 22.53 3.53
CA HIS A 359 -16.01 23.61 4.43
C HIS A 359 -15.80 23.14 5.86
N ALA A 360 -16.66 22.25 6.36
CA ALA A 360 -16.55 21.70 7.71
C ALA A 360 -15.28 20.86 7.87
N THR A 361 -15.03 19.94 6.92
CA THR A 361 -13.83 19.09 6.92
C THR A 361 -12.56 19.92 6.75
N TRP A 362 -12.60 20.94 5.91
CA TRP A 362 -11.46 21.83 5.72
C TRP A 362 -11.14 22.64 6.99
N ALA A 363 -12.15 23.16 7.67
CA ALA A 363 -11.96 23.85 8.96
C ALA A 363 -11.35 22.94 10.04
N GLU A 364 -11.70 21.62 10.05
CA GLU A 364 -11.03 20.64 10.90
C GLU A 364 -9.55 20.46 10.50
N CYS A 365 -9.24 20.38 9.21
CA CYS A 365 -7.86 20.29 8.70
C CYS A 365 -7.03 21.51 9.09
N GLN A 366 -7.57 22.72 8.97
CA GLN A 366 -6.89 23.95 9.38
C GLN A 366 -6.48 23.92 10.86
N LYS A 367 -7.35 23.42 11.74
CA LYS A 367 -7.02 23.23 13.17
C LYS A 367 -5.96 22.17 13.39
N LEU A 368 -6.00 21.05 12.65
CA LEU A 368 -5.02 19.98 12.76
C LEU A 368 -3.59 20.44 12.41
N VAL A 369 -3.44 21.37 11.47
CA VAL A 369 -2.13 21.88 11.06
C VAL A 369 -1.63 23.07 11.89
N GLU A 370 -2.38 23.57 12.85
CA GLU A 370 -1.95 24.63 13.77
C GLU A 370 -0.62 24.35 14.50
N PRO A 371 -0.34 23.11 14.95
CA PRO A 371 0.93 22.76 15.60
C PRO A 371 2.17 22.91 14.68
N ILE A 372 1.98 22.91 13.37
CA ILE A 372 3.09 23.17 12.42
C ILE A 372 3.41 24.67 12.47
N PRO A 373 4.70 25.06 12.61
CA PRO A 373 5.07 26.47 12.69
C PRO A 373 4.51 27.29 11.53
N PRO A 374 4.01 28.52 11.77
CA PRO A 374 3.47 29.37 10.71
C PRO A 374 4.48 29.70 9.60
N THR A 375 5.77 29.67 9.93
CA THR A 375 6.87 29.93 8.98
C THR A 375 7.27 28.69 8.19
N SER A 376 6.66 27.52 8.47
CA SER A 376 6.97 26.28 7.75
C SER A 376 6.34 26.32 6.35
N PRO A 377 7.13 26.10 5.27
CA PRO A 377 6.59 25.95 3.91
C PRO A 377 5.53 24.86 3.84
N VAL A 378 5.71 23.79 4.60
CA VAL A 378 4.76 22.66 4.66
C VAL A 378 3.35 23.13 5.05
N ARG A 379 3.23 23.98 6.09
CA ARG A 379 1.95 24.53 6.51
C ARG A 379 1.37 25.49 5.48
N THR A 380 2.21 26.40 5.00
CA THR A 380 1.77 27.45 4.06
C THR A 380 1.26 26.84 2.76
N ASP A 381 1.99 25.89 2.19
CA ASP A 381 1.64 25.26 0.92
C ASP A 381 0.42 24.33 1.07
N PHE A 382 0.29 23.65 2.22
CA PHE A 382 -0.90 22.84 2.50
C PHE A 382 -2.17 23.70 2.59
N LEU A 383 -2.11 24.83 3.29
CA LEU A 383 -3.24 25.73 3.40
C LEU A 383 -3.61 26.35 2.04
N ALA A 384 -2.61 26.79 1.27
CA ALA A 384 -2.81 27.32 -0.07
C ALA A 384 -3.41 26.28 -1.04
N TRP A 385 -2.99 25.02 -0.92
CA TRP A 385 -3.59 23.90 -1.68
C TRP A 385 -5.07 23.72 -1.34
N GLY A 386 -5.40 23.69 -0.05
CA GLY A 386 -6.77 23.50 0.37
C GLY A 386 -7.71 24.63 -0.05
N GLU A 387 -7.26 25.88 0.03
CA GLU A 387 -8.02 27.03 -0.47
C GLU A 387 -8.32 26.89 -1.98
N ARG A 388 -7.33 26.49 -2.79
CA ARG A 388 -7.56 26.22 -4.22
C ARG A 388 -8.55 25.08 -4.45
N MET A 389 -8.46 24.02 -3.66
CA MET A 389 -9.37 22.86 -3.81
C MET A 389 -10.80 23.19 -3.36
N MET A 390 -10.96 24.07 -2.35
CA MET A 390 -12.29 24.53 -1.92
C MET A 390 -13.01 25.32 -3.01
N VAL A 391 -12.30 26.19 -3.74
CA VAL A 391 -12.88 26.93 -4.89
C VAL A 391 -13.35 25.98 -6.00
N VAL A 392 -12.72 24.82 -6.16
CA VAL A 392 -13.11 23.82 -7.16
C VAL A 392 -14.33 23.00 -6.70
N ALA A 393 -14.51 22.85 -5.40
CA ALA A 393 -15.61 22.07 -4.82
C ALA A 393 -16.94 22.84 -4.74
N GLU A 394 -16.92 24.16 -4.85
CA GLU A 394 -18.09 25.06 -5.01
C GLU A 394 -18.63 25.05 -6.44
#